data_94321ee4704ee660b0a49bb525cf7317
#
_entry.id   94321ee4704ee660b0a49bb525cf7317
#
_cell.length_a   1.000
_cell.length_b   1.000
_cell.length_c   1.000
_cell.angle_alpha   90.00
_cell.angle_beta   90.00
_cell.angle_gamma   90.00
#
_symmetry.space_group_name_H-M   'P 1'
#
loop_
_entity.id
_entity.type
_entity.pdbx_description
1 polymer ?
#
loop_
_entity_poly.entity_id
_entity_poly.type
_entity_poly.pdbx_seq_one_letter_code
_entity_poly.pdbx_strand_id
1 'polypeptide(L)'
;MATELIKIDEVKNIFSSFPEIMGRNTNSVKKCNEAGQTLLDTIEGEGMNEAIDQAAADYLKKVSVTIKNMDERRKPITQIFDRVRSFFTSQEKEIDPKDSTTIPGKLVAKRNEYAKFKYEEEQKRKKAAEQKARIDSEKASYQQAIENNLLSYFNLYLSSKISELQNIFTGLTYANFDREVIGITIFQTDYPKTHFDKFVGDSATYYISQDTKKEIRQNVLQGKYEEYAQLYKSKLSSIQQDLIDRI
;
A
#
# COMPACT_ATOMS: atom_id res chain seq x y z
N MET A 1 -32.67 -25.48 -15.07
CA MET A 1 -33.31 -26.77 -14.93
C MET A 1 -34.53 -26.57 -14.05
N ALA A 2 -35.76 -26.95 -14.51
CA ALA A 2 -36.94 -26.82 -13.70
C ALA A 2 -36.81 -27.79 -12.51
N THR A 3 -36.69 -27.24 -11.32
CA THR A 3 -36.63 -27.99 -10.08
C THR A 3 -38.01 -28.63 -9.92
N GLU A 4 -38.08 -29.95 -10.07
CA GLU A 4 -39.32 -30.69 -9.95
C GLU A 4 -39.87 -30.46 -8.54
N LEU A 5 -41.04 -29.79 -8.44
CA LEU A 5 -41.66 -29.43 -7.17
C LEU A 5 -41.91 -30.71 -6.39
N ILE A 6 -41.36 -30.80 -5.19
CA ILE A 6 -41.60 -31.91 -4.26
C ILE A 6 -43.07 -31.90 -3.92
N LYS A 7 -43.81 -32.94 -4.34
CA LYS A 7 -45.24 -33.05 -4.07
C LYS A 7 -45.44 -33.34 -2.59
N ILE A 8 -46.19 -32.49 -1.91
CA ILE A 8 -46.46 -32.64 -0.46
C ILE A 8 -47.04 -34.03 -0.13
N ASP A 9 -47.85 -34.59 -1.03
CA ASP A 9 -48.45 -35.92 -0.80
C ASP A 9 -47.38 -37.04 -0.88
N GLU A 10 -46.37 -36.90 -1.72
CA GLU A 10 -45.23 -37.83 -1.77
C GLU A 10 -44.47 -37.84 -0.45
N VAL A 11 -44.20 -36.65 0.09
CA VAL A 11 -43.53 -36.46 1.40
C VAL A 11 -44.39 -37.09 2.53
N LYS A 12 -45.68 -36.79 2.57
CA LYS A 12 -46.61 -37.35 3.57
C LYS A 12 -46.64 -38.88 3.53
N ASN A 13 -46.73 -39.47 2.34
CA ASN A 13 -46.76 -40.92 2.17
C ASN A 13 -45.48 -41.59 2.68
N ILE A 14 -44.32 -41.00 2.39
CA ILE A 14 -43.05 -41.53 2.89
C ILE A 14 -42.94 -41.39 4.40
N PHE A 15 -43.30 -40.23 4.97
CA PHE A 15 -43.29 -40.06 6.44
C PHE A 15 -44.25 -41.02 7.14
N SER A 16 -45.41 -41.30 6.55
CA SER A 16 -46.37 -42.27 7.09
C SER A 16 -45.82 -43.70 7.07
N SER A 17 -45.06 -44.09 6.06
CA SER A 17 -44.46 -45.42 5.94
C SER A 17 -43.15 -45.58 6.74
N PHE A 18 -42.54 -44.51 7.20
CA PHE A 18 -41.24 -44.51 7.88
C PHE A 18 -41.19 -45.42 9.12
N PRO A 19 -42.14 -45.36 10.07
CA PRO A 19 -42.16 -46.24 11.26
C PRO A 19 -42.23 -47.71 10.91
N GLU A 20 -43.02 -48.06 9.89
CA GLU A 20 -43.17 -49.45 9.43
C GLU A 20 -41.88 -49.98 8.80
N ILE A 21 -41.22 -49.16 7.95
CA ILE A 21 -39.91 -49.48 7.33
C ILE A 21 -38.83 -49.66 8.39
N MET A 22 -38.78 -48.77 9.40
CA MET A 22 -37.85 -48.93 10.53
C MET A 22 -38.12 -50.24 11.28
N GLY A 23 -39.35 -50.50 11.63
CA GLY A 23 -39.73 -51.73 12.33
C GLY A 23 -39.33 -52.99 11.55
N ARG A 24 -39.63 -53.04 10.22
CA ARG A 24 -39.20 -54.13 9.34
C ARG A 24 -37.70 -54.33 9.28
N ASN A 25 -36.94 -53.25 9.20
CA ASN A 25 -35.49 -53.30 9.16
C ASN A 25 -34.91 -53.78 10.50
N THR A 26 -35.41 -53.25 11.63
CA THR A 26 -35.01 -53.69 12.98
C THR A 26 -35.27 -55.18 13.16
N ASN A 27 -36.46 -55.66 12.76
CA ASN A 27 -36.81 -57.10 12.81
C ASN A 27 -35.88 -57.92 11.90
N SER A 28 -35.52 -57.46 10.73
CA SER A 28 -34.58 -58.13 9.83
C SER A 28 -33.20 -58.27 10.47
N VAL A 29 -32.68 -57.20 11.08
CA VAL A 29 -31.39 -57.23 11.80
C VAL A 29 -31.45 -58.22 12.96
N LYS A 30 -32.52 -58.18 13.80
CA LYS A 30 -32.69 -59.08 14.91
C LYS A 30 -32.66 -60.54 14.48
N LYS A 31 -33.46 -60.87 13.47
CA LYS A 31 -33.53 -62.28 12.96
C LYS A 31 -32.20 -62.75 12.36
N CYS A 32 -31.51 -61.90 11.64
CA CYS A 32 -30.18 -62.23 11.12
C CYS A 32 -29.19 -62.46 12.26
N ASN A 33 -29.16 -61.62 13.26
CA ASN A 33 -28.23 -61.76 14.38
C ASN A 33 -28.53 -63.03 15.20
N GLU A 34 -29.79 -63.30 15.48
CA GLU A 34 -30.20 -64.55 16.17
C GLU A 34 -29.78 -65.82 15.40
N ALA A 35 -30.02 -65.84 14.10
CA ALA A 35 -29.65 -66.98 13.28
C ALA A 35 -28.13 -67.12 13.13
N GLY A 36 -27.40 -65.99 13.04
CA GLY A 36 -25.94 -65.98 13.00
C GLY A 36 -25.35 -66.44 14.31
N GLN A 37 -25.89 -66.00 15.46
CA GLN A 37 -25.43 -66.44 16.77
C GLN A 37 -25.60 -67.93 16.96
N THR A 38 -26.77 -68.48 16.62
CA THR A 38 -27.03 -69.94 16.69
C THR A 38 -25.98 -70.71 15.87
N LEU A 39 -25.63 -70.22 14.71
CA LEU A 39 -24.62 -70.88 13.86
C LEU A 39 -23.18 -70.77 14.46
N LEU A 40 -22.86 -69.65 15.06
CA LEU A 40 -21.60 -69.47 15.78
C LEU A 40 -21.49 -70.41 16.98
N ASP A 41 -22.56 -70.50 17.79
CA ASP A 41 -22.62 -71.43 18.94
C ASP A 41 -22.44 -72.89 18.50
N THR A 42 -23.02 -73.29 17.34
CA THR A 42 -22.81 -74.61 16.74
C THR A 42 -21.35 -74.84 16.33
N ILE A 43 -20.71 -73.86 15.70
CA ILE A 43 -19.31 -73.94 15.32
C ILE A 43 -18.40 -74.05 16.53
N GLU A 44 -18.72 -73.34 17.61
CA GLU A 44 -17.93 -73.38 18.86
C GLU A 44 -18.08 -74.76 19.56
N GLY A 45 -19.23 -75.38 19.51
CA GLY A 45 -19.49 -76.66 20.16
C GLY A 45 -19.03 -77.89 19.37
N GLU A 46 -19.20 -77.86 18.07
CA GLU A 46 -18.94 -79.04 17.20
C GLU A 46 -17.72 -78.92 16.29
N GLY A 47 -17.17 -77.72 16.22
CA GLY A 47 -16.09 -77.36 15.27
C GLY A 47 -16.64 -77.20 13.83
N MET A 48 -15.79 -76.76 12.95
CA MET A 48 -16.16 -76.59 11.55
C MET A 48 -16.10 -77.88 10.79
N ASN A 49 -17.16 -78.23 10.08
CA ASN A 49 -17.23 -79.33 9.16
C ASN A 49 -17.99 -78.91 7.87
N GLU A 50 -18.00 -79.80 6.84
CA GLU A 50 -18.54 -79.46 5.53
C GLU A 50 -20.03 -79.05 5.57
N ALA A 51 -20.80 -79.65 6.43
CA ALA A 51 -22.24 -79.33 6.61
C ALA A 51 -22.45 -77.94 7.27
N ILE A 52 -21.61 -77.63 8.25
CA ILE A 52 -21.60 -76.31 8.94
C ILE A 52 -21.08 -75.23 8.00
N ASP A 53 -20.07 -75.51 7.21
CA ASP A 53 -19.54 -74.59 6.19
C ASP A 53 -20.62 -74.23 5.16
N GLN A 54 -21.32 -75.24 4.64
CA GLN A 54 -22.43 -74.99 3.73
C GLN A 54 -23.58 -74.19 4.39
N ALA A 55 -23.91 -74.45 5.64
CA ALA A 55 -24.92 -73.71 6.39
C ALA A 55 -24.48 -72.24 6.60
N ALA A 56 -23.19 -71.97 6.87
CA ALA A 56 -22.61 -70.66 6.97
C ALA A 56 -22.66 -69.89 5.63
N ALA A 57 -22.30 -70.54 4.53
CA ALA A 57 -22.40 -69.97 3.21
C ALA A 57 -23.86 -69.57 2.84
N ASP A 58 -24.82 -70.43 3.13
CA ASP A 58 -26.24 -70.18 2.90
C ASP A 58 -26.78 -69.05 3.80
N TYR A 59 -26.35 -68.97 5.05
CA TYR A 59 -26.65 -67.89 5.96
C TYR A 59 -26.12 -66.53 5.40
N LEU A 60 -24.84 -66.48 5.03
CA LEU A 60 -24.22 -65.25 4.47
C LEU A 60 -24.93 -64.79 3.19
N LYS A 61 -25.35 -65.72 2.33
CA LYS A 61 -26.15 -65.42 1.14
C LYS A 61 -27.51 -64.81 1.52
N LYS A 62 -28.22 -65.35 2.54
CA LYS A 62 -29.47 -64.79 3.04
C LYS A 62 -29.29 -63.43 3.66
N VAL A 63 -28.18 -63.20 4.40
CA VAL A 63 -27.83 -61.86 4.95
C VAL A 63 -27.62 -60.85 3.82
N SER A 64 -26.88 -61.17 2.77
CA SER A 64 -26.66 -60.31 1.61
C SER A 64 -27.99 -59.90 0.93
N VAL A 65 -28.90 -60.86 0.74
CA VAL A 65 -30.25 -60.56 0.21
C VAL A 65 -31.04 -59.65 1.18
N THR A 66 -30.94 -59.90 2.48
CA THR A 66 -31.61 -59.09 3.50
C THR A 66 -31.13 -57.66 3.48
N ILE A 67 -29.80 -57.43 3.40
CA ILE A 67 -29.19 -56.08 3.28
C ILE A 67 -29.72 -55.39 2.02
N LYS A 68 -29.77 -56.08 0.88
CA LYS A 68 -30.31 -55.51 -0.36
C LYS A 68 -31.77 -55.08 -0.20
N ASN A 69 -32.60 -55.91 0.41
CA ASN A 69 -34.00 -55.57 0.68
C ASN A 69 -34.16 -54.40 1.66
N MET A 70 -33.27 -54.27 2.64
CA MET A 70 -33.26 -53.14 3.56
C MET A 70 -32.86 -51.84 2.82
N ASP A 71 -31.89 -51.91 1.94
CA ASP A 71 -31.46 -50.77 1.10
C ASP A 71 -32.57 -50.33 0.15
N GLU A 72 -33.27 -51.26 -0.50
CA GLU A 72 -34.40 -50.94 -1.37
C GLU A 72 -35.57 -50.25 -0.62
N ARG A 73 -35.83 -50.67 0.61
CA ARG A 73 -36.83 -49.98 1.47
C ARG A 73 -36.39 -48.62 1.91
N ARG A 74 -35.09 -48.38 2.14
CA ARG A 74 -34.51 -47.11 2.56
C ARG A 74 -34.43 -46.09 1.42
N LYS A 75 -34.14 -46.53 0.20
CA LYS A 75 -33.89 -45.64 -0.96
C LYS A 75 -34.96 -44.58 -1.19
N PRO A 76 -36.26 -44.88 -1.19
CA PRO A 76 -37.27 -43.84 -1.42
C PRO A 76 -37.23 -42.73 -0.38
N ILE A 77 -36.91 -43.07 0.89
CA ILE A 77 -36.82 -42.12 2.00
C ILE A 77 -35.61 -41.21 1.79
N THR A 78 -34.43 -41.80 1.56
CA THR A 78 -33.18 -41.00 1.39
C THR A 78 -33.25 -40.12 0.14
N GLN A 79 -33.84 -40.59 -0.95
CA GLN A 79 -34.03 -39.82 -2.18
C GLN A 79 -34.90 -38.58 -1.97
N ILE A 80 -35.93 -38.65 -1.14
CA ILE A 80 -36.77 -37.48 -0.86
C ILE A 80 -35.99 -36.45 -0.03
N PHE A 81 -35.23 -36.87 1.00
CA PHE A 81 -34.41 -35.99 1.78
C PHE A 81 -33.32 -35.34 0.92
N ASP A 82 -32.72 -36.10 0.01
CA ASP A 82 -31.72 -35.56 -0.91
C ASP A 82 -32.32 -34.53 -1.89
N ARG A 83 -33.53 -34.78 -2.39
CA ARG A 83 -34.27 -33.81 -3.23
C ARG A 83 -34.61 -32.53 -2.46
N VAL A 84 -35.12 -32.67 -1.22
CA VAL A 84 -35.43 -31.53 -0.34
C VAL A 84 -34.17 -30.70 -0.10
N ARG A 85 -33.08 -31.33 0.31
CA ARG A 85 -31.79 -30.64 0.52
C ARG A 85 -31.31 -29.96 -0.75
N SER A 86 -31.35 -30.67 -1.88
CA SER A 86 -30.91 -30.14 -3.17
C SER A 86 -31.75 -28.93 -3.61
N PHE A 87 -33.04 -28.93 -3.33
CA PHE A 87 -33.92 -27.80 -3.60
C PHE A 87 -33.46 -26.53 -2.86
N PHE A 88 -33.26 -26.60 -1.55
CA PHE A 88 -32.80 -25.46 -0.77
C PHE A 88 -31.39 -25.02 -1.16
N THR A 89 -30.46 -25.95 -1.29
CA THR A 89 -29.08 -25.64 -1.66
C THR A 89 -28.96 -25.06 -3.08
N SER A 90 -29.85 -25.41 -4.00
CA SER A 90 -29.86 -24.79 -5.33
C SER A 90 -30.29 -23.32 -5.27
N GLN A 91 -31.30 -23.00 -4.45
CA GLN A 91 -31.72 -21.60 -4.24
C GLN A 91 -30.64 -20.77 -3.58
N GLU A 92 -29.95 -21.32 -2.58
CA GLU A 92 -28.80 -20.64 -1.95
C GLU A 92 -27.68 -20.36 -2.96
N LYS A 93 -27.42 -21.33 -3.85
CA LYS A 93 -26.40 -21.17 -4.92
C LYS A 93 -26.74 -20.09 -5.94
N GLU A 94 -28.03 -19.86 -6.21
CA GLU A 94 -28.46 -18.81 -7.16
C GLU A 94 -28.07 -17.40 -6.70
N ILE A 95 -27.88 -17.21 -5.40
CA ILE A 95 -27.48 -15.93 -4.80
C ILE A 95 -26.12 -15.97 -4.10
N ASP A 96 -25.32 -17.02 -4.32
CA ASP A 96 -23.98 -17.14 -3.71
C ASP A 96 -23.03 -16.08 -4.28
N PRO A 97 -22.51 -15.16 -3.44
CA PRO A 97 -21.58 -14.13 -3.89
C PRO A 97 -20.21 -14.68 -4.29
N LYS A 98 -19.89 -15.93 -3.96
CA LYS A 98 -18.66 -16.61 -4.37
C LYS A 98 -18.71 -17.13 -5.80
N ASP A 99 -19.90 -17.36 -6.31
CA ASP A 99 -20.11 -17.79 -7.69
C ASP A 99 -20.18 -16.57 -8.62
N SER A 100 -19.20 -16.43 -9.48
CA SER A 100 -19.08 -15.30 -10.44
C SER A 100 -20.21 -15.24 -11.46
N THR A 101 -21.01 -16.29 -11.61
CA THR A 101 -22.14 -16.33 -12.54
C THR A 101 -23.40 -15.70 -11.95
N THR A 102 -23.51 -15.66 -10.63
CA THR A 102 -24.64 -15.05 -9.92
C THR A 102 -24.59 -13.52 -9.94
N ILE A 103 -25.73 -12.88 -9.70
CA ILE A 103 -25.77 -11.40 -9.58
C ILE A 103 -24.93 -10.89 -8.42
N PRO A 104 -25.01 -11.45 -7.19
CA PRO A 104 -24.12 -11.07 -6.09
C PRO A 104 -22.62 -11.27 -6.42
N GLY A 105 -22.26 -12.38 -7.06
CA GLY A 105 -20.89 -12.64 -7.48
C GLY A 105 -20.37 -11.61 -8.49
N LYS A 106 -21.19 -11.23 -9.47
CA LYS A 106 -20.86 -10.14 -10.41
C LYS A 106 -20.69 -8.80 -9.71
N LEU A 107 -21.51 -8.51 -8.69
CA LEU A 107 -21.38 -7.29 -7.89
C LEU A 107 -20.06 -7.29 -7.07
N VAL A 108 -19.69 -8.43 -6.50
CA VAL A 108 -18.40 -8.58 -5.81
C VAL A 108 -17.23 -8.30 -6.78
N ALA A 109 -17.28 -8.86 -7.99
CA ALA A 109 -16.26 -8.60 -9.00
C ALA A 109 -16.14 -7.10 -9.33
N LYS A 110 -17.26 -6.42 -9.55
CA LYS A 110 -17.29 -4.97 -9.82
C LYS A 110 -16.77 -4.13 -8.67
N ARG A 111 -17.10 -4.49 -7.43
CA ARG A 111 -16.54 -3.81 -6.25
C ARG A 111 -15.03 -3.98 -6.15
N ASN A 112 -14.53 -5.16 -6.45
CA ASN A 112 -13.09 -5.44 -6.44
C ASN A 112 -12.34 -4.65 -7.53
N GLU A 113 -12.89 -4.58 -8.76
CA GLU A 113 -12.36 -3.74 -9.84
C GLU A 113 -12.29 -2.27 -9.42
N TYR A 114 -13.36 -1.74 -8.81
CA TYR A 114 -13.40 -0.36 -8.34
C TYR A 114 -12.43 -0.09 -7.19
N ALA A 115 -12.29 -1.02 -6.26
CA ALA A 115 -11.33 -0.91 -5.17
C ALA A 115 -9.88 -0.87 -5.70
N LYS A 116 -9.56 -1.70 -6.69
CA LYS A 116 -8.27 -1.69 -7.37
C LYS A 116 -8.01 -0.35 -8.07
N PHE A 117 -8.99 0.15 -8.83
CA PHE A 117 -8.89 1.46 -9.49
C PHE A 117 -8.62 2.59 -8.49
N LYS A 118 -9.39 2.65 -7.39
CA LYS A 118 -9.16 3.64 -6.32
C LYS A 118 -7.76 3.56 -5.71
N TYR A 119 -7.30 2.36 -5.45
CA TYR A 119 -5.96 2.16 -4.91
C TYR A 119 -4.87 2.66 -5.87
N GLU A 120 -5.01 2.36 -7.16
CA GLU A 120 -4.08 2.83 -8.20
C GLU A 120 -4.08 4.36 -8.33
N GLU A 121 -5.25 4.99 -8.29
CA GLU A 121 -5.37 6.45 -8.29
C GLU A 121 -4.73 7.10 -7.06
N GLU A 122 -4.97 6.52 -5.88
CA GLU A 122 -4.35 7.01 -4.65
C GLU A 122 -2.83 6.90 -4.69
N GLN A 123 -2.29 5.79 -5.20
CA GLN A 123 -0.85 5.61 -5.38
C GLN A 123 -0.25 6.62 -6.37
N LYS A 124 -0.93 6.87 -7.49
CA LYS A 124 -0.50 7.91 -8.44
C LYS A 124 -0.49 9.29 -7.80
N ARG A 125 -1.53 9.63 -7.04
CA ARG A 125 -1.64 10.92 -6.35
C ARG A 125 -0.56 11.09 -5.28
N LYS A 126 -0.26 10.04 -4.49
CA LYS A 126 0.83 10.06 -3.50
C LYS A 126 2.19 10.28 -4.18
N LYS A 127 2.51 9.51 -5.21
CA LYS A 127 3.78 9.67 -5.97
C LYS A 127 3.92 11.07 -6.57
N ALA A 128 2.85 11.62 -7.14
CA ALA A 128 2.87 12.99 -7.69
C ALA A 128 3.09 14.05 -6.60
N ALA A 129 2.46 13.89 -5.42
CA ALA A 129 2.65 14.79 -4.29
C ALA A 129 4.07 14.70 -3.71
N GLU A 130 4.63 13.51 -3.56
CA GLU A 130 6.01 13.28 -3.11
C GLU A 130 7.02 13.90 -4.09
N GLN A 131 6.82 13.69 -5.39
CA GLN A 131 7.69 14.26 -6.42
C GLN A 131 7.63 15.79 -6.39
N LYS A 132 6.44 16.39 -6.26
CA LYS A 132 6.29 17.84 -6.13
C LYS A 132 6.99 18.36 -4.89
N ALA A 133 6.77 17.75 -3.73
CA ALA A 133 7.41 18.15 -2.47
C ALA A 133 8.94 18.05 -2.56
N ARG A 134 9.47 17.03 -3.22
CA ARG A 134 10.92 16.88 -3.46
C ARG A 134 11.46 18.03 -4.33
N ILE A 135 10.78 18.35 -5.43
CA ILE A 135 11.18 19.47 -6.31
C ILE A 135 11.13 20.80 -5.55
N ASP A 136 10.09 21.04 -4.77
CA ASP A 136 9.94 22.28 -4.00
C ASP A 136 11.02 22.39 -2.91
N SER A 137 11.37 21.28 -2.24
CA SER A 137 12.48 21.23 -1.28
C SER A 137 13.83 21.49 -1.96
N GLU A 138 14.08 20.95 -3.14
CA GLU A 138 15.32 21.20 -3.89
C GLU A 138 15.43 22.65 -4.36
N LYS A 139 14.32 23.28 -4.78
CA LYS A 139 14.29 24.72 -5.12
C LYS A 139 14.65 25.57 -3.93
N ALA A 140 14.07 25.30 -2.75
CA ALA A 140 14.38 26.05 -1.54
C ALA A 140 15.84 25.89 -1.12
N SER A 141 16.36 24.67 -1.18
CA SER A 141 17.77 24.40 -0.87
C SER A 141 18.74 25.10 -1.84
N TYR A 142 18.42 25.11 -3.13
CA TYR A 142 19.18 25.83 -4.13
C TYR A 142 19.15 27.35 -3.90
N GLN A 143 17.96 27.92 -3.62
CA GLN A 143 17.84 29.34 -3.29
C GLN A 143 18.73 29.72 -2.09
N GLN A 144 18.66 28.95 -1.01
CA GLN A 144 19.48 29.18 0.19
C GLN A 144 20.97 29.10 -0.11
N ALA A 145 21.40 28.16 -0.96
CA ALA A 145 22.78 28.05 -1.37
C ALA A 145 23.26 29.28 -2.17
N ILE A 146 22.42 29.76 -3.10
CA ILE A 146 22.71 30.99 -3.85
C ILE A 146 22.82 32.22 -2.94
N GLU A 147 21.88 32.36 -1.97
CA GLU A 147 21.93 33.45 -0.99
C GLU A 147 23.20 33.42 -0.14
N ASN A 148 23.58 32.24 0.36
CA ASN A 148 24.82 32.07 1.15
C ASN A 148 26.09 32.36 0.33
N ASN A 149 26.13 31.88 -0.91
CA ASN A 149 27.26 32.13 -1.80
C ASN A 149 27.38 33.63 -2.15
N LEU A 150 26.26 34.28 -2.41
CA LEU A 150 26.19 35.70 -2.68
C LEU A 150 26.63 36.52 -1.47
N LEU A 151 26.21 36.16 -0.26
CA LEU A 151 26.66 36.79 0.99
C LEU A 151 28.17 36.63 1.18
N SER A 152 28.71 35.45 0.94
CA SER A 152 30.15 35.19 1.02
C SER A 152 30.92 36.02 -0.01
N TYR A 153 30.43 36.08 -1.24
CA TYR A 153 31.01 36.89 -2.31
C TYR A 153 31.03 38.40 -1.96
N PHE A 154 29.92 38.91 -1.42
CA PHE A 154 29.79 40.27 -0.93
C PHE A 154 30.79 40.56 0.21
N ASN A 155 30.82 39.67 1.24
CA ASN A 155 31.71 39.86 2.39
C ASN A 155 33.18 39.85 2.02
N LEU A 156 33.61 39.01 1.08
CA LEU A 156 34.99 38.99 0.57
C LEU A 156 35.33 40.32 -0.08
N TYR A 157 34.44 40.85 -0.90
CA TYR A 157 34.67 42.14 -1.55
C TYR A 157 34.71 43.30 -0.55
N LEU A 158 33.75 43.36 0.37
CA LEU A 158 33.71 44.38 1.43
C LEU A 158 34.96 44.31 2.29
N SER A 159 35.40 43.15 2.74
CA SER A 159 36.61 42.97 3.54
C SER A 159 37.88 43.42 2.78
N SER A 160 37.95 43.12 1.48
CA SER A 160 39.05 43.58 0.62
C SER A 160 39.11 45.11 0.56
N LYS A 161 37.95 45.77 0.43
CA LYS A 161 37.88 47.25 0.36
C LYS A 161 38.15 47.91 1.70
N ILE A 162 37.73 47.31 2.80
CA ILE A 162 38.09 47.76 4.15
C ILE A 162 39.62 47.68 4.35
N SER A 163 40.22 46.55 3.98
CA SER A 163 41.68 46.37 4.08
C SER A 163 42.43 47.36 3.20
N GLU A 164 41.94 47.63 2.00
CA GLU A 164 42.53 48.64 1.10
C GLU A 164 42.55 50.04 1.75
N LEU A 165 41.42 50.48 2.32
CA LEU A 165 41.27 51.73 3.02
C LEU A 165 42.16 51.82 4.26
N GLN A 166 42.23 50.76 5.07
CA GLN A 166 43.08 50.67 6.24
C GLN A 166 44.55 50.69 5.87
N ASN A 167 44.99 50.09 4.75
CA ASN A 167 46.31 50.09 4.27
C ASN A 167 46.78 51.51 3.83
N ILE A 168 45.90 52.29 3.20
CA ILE A 168 46.16 53.70 2.89
C ILE A 168 46.48 54.47 4.18
N PHE A 169 45.66 54.30 5.22
CA PHE A 169 45.85 54.95 6.52
C PHE A 169 47.11 54.52 7.23
N THR A 170 47.44 53.22 7.28
CA THR A 170 48.65 52.73 7.95
C THR A 170 49.92 53.08 7.20
N GLY A 171 49.84 53.38 5.90
CA GLY A 171 50.93 53.83 5.04
C GLY A 171 51.20 55.32 5.10
N LEU A 172 50.45 56.09 5.93
CA LEU A 172 50.62 57.51 6.09
C LEU A 172 52.01 57.81 6.61
N THR A 173 52.72 58.74 5.92
CA THR A 173 54.01 59.28 6.30
C THR A 173 54.04 60.80 6.04
N TYR A 174 54.93 61.52 6.63
CA TYR A 174 55.05 62.93 6.39
C TYR A 174 55.22 63.26 4.88
N ALA A 175 55.94 62.44 4.13
CA ALA A 175 56.16 62.60 2.69
C ALA A 175 54.95 62.37 1.78
N ASN A 176 53.96 61.59 2.21
CA ASN A 176 52.78 61.22 1.40
C ASN A 176 51.45 61.68 2.00
N PHE A 177 51.48 62.40 3.11
CA PHE A 177 50.34 62.76 3.94
C PHE A 177 49.17 63.36 3.13
N ASP A 178 49.38 64.42 2.41
CA ASP A 178 48.31 65.12 1.67
C ASP A 178 47.66 64.20 0.61
N ARG A 179 48.50 63.44 -0.09
CA ARG A 179 48.01 62.52 -1.11
C ARG A 179 47.18 61.40 -0.54
N GLU A 180 47.59 60.74 0.55
CA GLU A 180 46.91 59.64 1.14
C GLU A 180 45.63 60.06 1.91
N VAL A 181 45.64 61.25 2.54
CA VAL A 181 44.44 61.85 3.15
C VAL A 181 43.38 62.15 2.10
N ILE A 182 43.75 62.70 0.95
CA ILE A 182 42.87 62.84 -0.20
C ILE A 182 42.34 61.45 -0.62
N GLY A 183 43.26 60.47 -0.75
CA GLY A 183 42.89 59.09 -1.12
C GLY A 183 41.84 58.46 -0.17
N ILE A 184 41.95 58.66 1.15
CA ILE A 184 41.00 58.25 2.13
C ILE A 184 39.66 59.00 1.93
N THR A 185 39.70 60.31 1.76
CA THR A 185 38.52 61.18 1.65
C THR A 185 37.65 60.84 0.41
N ILE A 186 38.30 60.57 -0.73
CA ILE A 186 37.58 60.27 -1.99
C ILE A 186 37.37 58.79 -2.22
N PHE A 187 37.66 57.92 -1.23
CA PHE A 187 37.49 56.46 -1.37
C PHE A 187 36.05 56.14 -1.70
N GLN A 188 35.86 55.29 -2.69
CA GLN A 188 34.52 54.96 -3.18
C GLN A 188 33.77 54.10 -2.18
N THR A 189 32.67 54.64 -1.63
CA THR A 189 31.79 53.98 -0.65
C THR A 189 30.52 53.40 -1.28
N ASP A 190 30.30 53.62 -2.57
CA ASP A 190 29.18 52.99 -3.28
C ASP A 190 29.53 51.59 -3.79
N TYR A 191 28.63 50.63 -3.58
CA TYR A 191 28.85 49.26 -4.03
C TYR A 191 28.74 49.13 -5.55
N PRO A 192 29.79 48.71 -6.26
CA PRO A 192 29.75 48.69 -7.72
C PRO A 192 28.81 47.63 -8.24
N LYS A 193 27.76 48.04 -8.96
CA LYS A 193 26.82 47.11 -9.61
C LYS A 193 27.55 46.17 -10.58
N THR A 194 28.55 46.64 -11.27
CA THR A 194 29.40 45.81 -12.16
C THR A 194 30.12 44.69 -11.45
N HIS A 195 30.44 44.81 -10.15
CA HIS A 195 30.99 43.73 -9.34
C HIS A 195 29.88 42.77 -8.95
N PHE A 196 28.73 43.27 -8.48
CA PHE A 196 27.59 42.46 -8.12
C PHE A 196 27.08 41.59 -9.28
N ASP A 197 27.00 42.15 -10.48
CA ASP A 197 26.53 41.46 -11.68
C ASP A 197 27.47 40.36 -12.17
N LYS A 198 28.75 40.34 -11.72
CA LYS A 198 29.72 39.27 -12.01
C LYS A 198 29.54 38.02 -11.13
N PHE A 199 28.65 38.04 -10.15
CA PHE A 199 28.44 36.89 -9.32
C PHE A 199 27.94 35.69 -10.14
N VAL A 200 28.68 34.57 -10.08
CA VAL A 200 28.37 33.30 -10.76
C VAL A 200 28.05 32.27 -9.72
N GLY A 201 27.07 32.22 -9.03
CA GLY A 201 26.80 31.24 -7.97
C GLY A 201 27.16 29.79 -8.36
N ASP A 202 27.50 28.98 -7.40
CA ASP A 202 27.83 27.57 -7.61
C ASP A 202 26.57 26.79 -8.06
N SER A 203 26.69 26.04 -9.16
CA SER A 203 25.61 25.32 -9.78
C SER A 203 25.62 23.80 -9.50
N ALA A 204 26.53 23.35 -8.63
CA ALA A 204 26.73 21.92 -8.40
C ALA A 204 25.54 21.26 -7.69
N THR A 205 25.13 20.11 -8.17
CA THR A 205 24.37 19.04 -7.52
C THR A 205 22.86 19.21 -7.28
N TYR A 206 22.18 20.22 -7.77
CA TYR A 206 20.72 20.32 -7.63
C TYR A 206 19.98 19.76 -8.86
N TYR A 207 19.02 18.85 -8.64
CA TYR A 207 18.23 18.16 -9.69
C TYR A 207 17.00 18.96 -10.16
N ILE A 208 17.16 20.27 -10.27
CA ILE A 208 16.16 21.17 -10.85
C ILE A 208 16.60 21.64 -12.24
N SER A 209 15.65 22.04 -13.09
CA SER A 209 15.93 22.48 -14.45
C SER A 209 16.84 23.72 -14.49
N GLN A 210 17.60 23.87 -15.57
CA GLN A 210 18.47 25.05 -15.75
C GLN A 210 17.67 26.36 -15.78
N ASP A 211 16.46 26.34 -16.37
CA ASP A 211 15.58 27.50 -16.39
C ASP A 211 15.13 27.89 -14.98
N THR A 212 14.74 26.91 -14.16
CA THR A 212 14.39 27.15 -12.75
C THR A 212 15.59 27.69 -11.95
N LYS A 213 16.79 27.15 -12.17
CA LYS A 213 18.01 27.67 -11.54
C LYS A 213 18.28 29.13 -11.93
N LYS A 214 18.13 29.45 -13.20
CA LYS A 214 18.31 30.82 -13.72
C LYS A 214 17.28 31.78 -13.10
N GLU A 215 16.01 31.37 -13.05
CA GLU A 215 14.95 32.17 -12.45
C GLU A 215 15.20 32.45 -10.96
N ILE A 216 15.47 31.42 -10.16
CA ILE A 216 15.78 31.57 -8.72
C ILE A 216 16.98 32.51 -8.54
N ARG A 217 18.06 32.31 -9.29
CA ARG A 217 19.24 33.17 -9.20
C ARG A 217 18.91 34.63 -9.54
N GLN A 218 18.15 34.89 -10.59
CA GLN A 218 17.74 36.25 -10.96
C GLN A 218 16.92 36.91 -9.86
N ASN A 219 15.97 36.18 -9.29
CA ASN A 219 15.13 36.69 -8.21
C ASN A 219 15.96 37.03 -6.95
N VAL A 220 16.90 36.18 -6.56
CA VAL A 220 17.80 36.44 -5.42
C VAL A 220 18.66 37.68 -5.70
N LEU A 221 19.28 37.77 -6.86
CA LEU A 221 20.13 38.94 -7.22
C LEU A 221 19.32 40.21 -7.24
N GLN A 222 18.13 40.20 -7.86
CA GLN A 222 17.27 41.39 -7.91
C GLN A 222 16.82 41.85 -6.52
N GLY A 223 16.50 40.90 -5.63
CA GLY A 223 16.05 41.21 -4.27
C GLY A 223 17.15 41.65 -3.31
N LYS A 224 18.44 41.30 -3.58
CA LYS A 224 19.53 41.54 -2.63
C LYS A 224 20.45 42.72 -2.96
N TYR A 225 20.40 43.27 -4.16
CA TYR A 225 21.32 44.33 -4.56
C TYR A 225 21.22 45.55 -3.67
N GLU A 226 20.04 46.11 -3.47
CA GLU A 226 19.82 47.31 -2.68
C GLU A 226 20.24 47.15 -1.20
N GLU A 227 19.92 45.97 -0.62
CA GLU A 227 20.33 45.62 0.75
C GLU A 227 21.84 45.65 0.89
N TYR A 228 22.57 45.04 -0.05
CA TYR A 228 24.05 44.99 -0.02
C TYR A 228 24.67 46.31 -0.36
N ALA A 229 24.09 47.10 -1.26
CA ALA A 229 24.57 48.42 -1.57
C ALA A 229 24.49 49.36 -0.36
N GLN A 230 23.38 49.33 0.38
CA GLN A 230 23.22 50.11 1.61
C GLN A 230 24.19 49.64 2.72
N LEU A 231 24.34 48.33 2.91
CA LEU A 231 25.23 47.77 3.91
C LEU A 231 26.70 48.10 3.59
N TYR A 232 27.12 48.00 2.33
CA TYR A 232 28.44 48.36 1.86
C TYR A 232 28.73 49.82 2.13
N LYS A 233 27.84 50.72 1.71
CA LYS A 233 27.96 52.15 1.91
C LYS A 233 28.05 52.52 3.39
N SER A 234 27.15 52.00 4.21
CA SER A 234 27.14 52.24 5.65
C SER A 234 28.47 51.83 6.32
N LYS A 235 28.92 50.60 6.03
CA LYS A 235 30.17 50.06 6.62
C LYS A 235 31.40 50.84 6.20
N LEU A 236 31.58 51.11 4.92
CA LEU A 236 32.76 51.85 4.43
C LEU A 236 32.76 53.32 4.83
N SER A 237 31.60 54.01 4.75
CA SER A 237 31.51 55.39 5.20
C SER A 237 31.81 55.54 6.70
N SER A 238 31.38 54.59 7.51
CA SER A 238 31.68 54.60 8.95
C SER A 238 33.17 54.42 9.23
N ILE A 239 33.84 53.50 8.51
CA ILE A 239 35.30 53.28 8.65
C ILE A 239 36.07 54.47 8.08
N GLN A 240 35.67 54.97 6.93
CA GLN A 240 36.28 56.15 6.32
C GLN A 240 36.25 57.35 7.26
N GLN A 241 35.12 57.64 7.90
CA GLN A 241 34.98 58.73 8.85
C GLN A 241 35.85 58.51 10.09
N ASP A 242 35.84 57.29 10.68
CA ASP A 242 36.72 56.95 11.83
C ASP A 242 38.20 57.18 11.51
N LEU A 243 38.63 56.83 10.30
CA LEU A 243 40.03 57.08 9.88
C LEU A 243 40.31 58.54 9.68
N ILE A 244 39.36 59.32 9.13
CA ILE A 244 39.52 60.79 8.99
C ILE A 244 39.55 61.44 10.36
N ASP A 245 38.72 61.06 11.30
CA ASP A 245 38.72 61.65 12.65
C ASP A 245 39.99 61.35 13.47
N ARG A 246 40.74 60.32 13.05
CA ARG A 246 42.03 59.94 13.68
C ARG A 246 43.27 60.57 13.04
N ILE A 247 43.16 61.27 11.91
CA ILE A 247 44.15 62.01 11.23
C ILE A 247 44.31 63.41 11.86
#